data_3e4d606fb9a5e7ec90a97dc95d04b3c4
#
_entry.id   3e4d606fb9a5e7ec90a97dc95d04b3c4
#
_cell.length_a   1.000
_cell.length_b   1.000
_cell.length_c   1.000
_cell.angle_alpha   90.00
_cell.angle_beta   90.00
_cell.angle_gamma   90.00
#
_symmetry.space_group_name_H-M   'P 1'
#
loop_
_entity.id
_entity.type
_entity.pdbx_description
1 polymer ?
#
loop_
_entity_poly.entity_id
_entity_poly.type
_entity_poly.pdbx_seq_one_letter_code
_entity_poly.pdbx_strand_id
1 'polypeptide(L)'
;MNWKKDFKVSALIILLVITAIALLDNARTADSAAKLAEDKNRLEKKVISLEKEIERRSRMTEDLKNENDTLAENLSNLEEEVTASQSSVRYQDFMDAIDVVETYKAVGEFEEVFELIGVDNFTSFGYLDQDYNCPCSINFKYTSLDWSPGVVMNLSEFSIEKGKILLTYLTVEKLESNYQFVLTRSGDFYDKTEKWWIEDIRLIEKEEAPL
;
A
#
# COMPACT_ATOMS: atom_id res chain seq x y z
N MET A 1 -99.46 -34.40 -32.28
CA MET A 1 -98.30 -33.83 -31.52
C MET A 1 -97.09 -34.76 -31.76
N ASN A 2 -96.06 -34.34 -32.51
CA ASN A 2 -94.94 -35.20 -32.97
C ASN A 2 -93.82 -35.29 -31.91
N TRP A 3 -94.13 -35.91 -30.80
CA TRP A 3 -93.25 -36.04 -29.64
C TRP A 3 -91.88 -36.69 -29.96
N LYS A 4 -91.84 -37.57 -30.90
CA LYS A 4 -90.59 -38.21 -31.38
C LYS A 4 -89.64 -37.25 -32.15
N LYS A 5 -90.14 -36.20 -32.80
CA LYS A 5 -89.31 -35.18 -33.48
C LYS A 5 -88.77 -34.18 -32.47
N ASP A 6 -89.58 -33.77 -31.51
CA ASP A 6 -89.15 -32.78 -30.49
C ASP A 6 -88.09 -33.37 -29.60
N PHE A 7 -88.15 -34.66 -29.24
CA PHE A 7 -87.12 -35.37 -28.50
C PHE A 7 -85.79 -35.45 -29.22
N LYS A 8 -85.76 -35.71 -30.51
CA LYS A 8 -84.53 -35.74 -31.34
C LYS A 8 -83.86 -34.37 -31.41
N VAL A 9 -84.63 -33.31 -31.54
CA VAL A 9 -84.16 -31.93 -31.61
C VAL A 9 -83.55 -31.50 -30.26
N SER A 10 -84.23 -31.87 -29.14
CA SER A 10 -83.73 -31.54 -27.78
C SER A 10 -82.43 -32.31 -27.50
N ALA A 11 -82.35 -33.57 -27.88
CA ALA A 11 -81.12 -34.37 -27.73
C ALA A 11 -79.94 -33.80 -28.52
N LEU A 12 -80.17 -33.30 -29.70
CA LEU A 12 -79.18 -32.70 -30.59
C LEU A 12 -78.68 -31.34 -30.02
N ILE A 13 -79.57 -30.54 -29.42
CA ILE A 13 -79.19 -29.28 -28.73
C ILE A 13 -78.35 -29.59 -27.50
N ILE A 14 -78.72 -30.56 -26.70
CA ILE A 14 -77.96 -30.98 -25.51
C ILE A 14 -76.55 -31.43 -25.92
N LEU A 15 -76.46 -32.25 -26.97
CA LEU A 15 -75.16 -32.71 -27.48
C LEU A 15 -74.29 -31.52 -27.98
N LEU A 16 -74.90 -30.56 -28.64
CA LEU A 16 -74.22 -29.35 -29.14
C LEU A 16 -73.69 -28.48 -27.97
N VAL A 17 -74.46 -28.34 -26.88
CA VAL A 17 -74.05 -27.61 -25.70
C VAL A 17 -72.91 -28.33 -24.99
N ILE A 18 -72.96 -29.64 -24.83
CA ILE A 18 -71.90 -30.43 -24.22
C ILE A 18 -70.59 -30.32 -25.03
N THR A 19 -70.68 -30.41 -26.36
CA THR A 19 -69.50 -30.26 -27.24
C THR A 19 -68.91 -28.87 -27.17
N ALA A 20 -69.75 -27.82 -27.10
CA ALA A 20 -69.28 -26.42 -26.94
C ALA A 20 -68.55 -26.23 -25.59
N ILE A 21 -69.09 -26.74 -24.48
CA ILE A 21 -68.44 -26.69 -23.19
C ILE A 21 -67.08 -27.46 -23.19
N ALA A 22 -67.05 -28.63 -23.79
CA ALA A 22 -65.82 -29.43 -23.88
C ALA A 22 -64.73 -28.74 -24.70
N LEU A 23 -65.12 -28.03 -25.76
CA LEU A 23 -64.19 -27.23 -26.59
C LEU A 23 -63.67 -26.02 -25.83
N LEU A 24 -64.51 -25.34 -25.03
CA LEU A 24 -64.08 -24.22 -24.20
C LEU A 24 -63.14 -24.65 -23.06
N ASP A 25 -63.42 -25.76 -22.43
CA ASP A 25 -62.53 -26.32 -21.39
C ASP A 25 -61.19 -26.78 -21.97
N ASN A 26 -61.18 -27.37 -23.12
CA ASN A 26 -59.98 -27.78 -23.83
C ASN A 26 -59.13 -26.54 -24.22
N ALA A 27 -59.76 -25.48 -24.70
CA ALA A 27 -59.09 -24.22 -25.03
C ALA A 27 -58.46 -23.56 -23.75
N ARG A 28 -59.18 -23.54 -22.63
CA ARG A 28 -58.68 -23.02 -21.37
C ARG A 28 -57.51 -23.87 -20.84
N THR A 29 -57.59 -25.15 -20.95
CA THR A 29 -56.51 -26.09 -20.52
C THR A 29 -55.25 -25.87 -21.38
N ALA A 30 -55.43 -25.71 -22.68
CA ALA A 30 -54.31 -25.41 -23.59
C ALA A 30 -53.64 -24.05 -23.31
N ASP A 31 -54.42 -22.99 -23.02
CA ASP A 31 -53.90 -21.69 -22.63
C ASP A 31 -53.11 -21.77 -21.29
N SER A 32 -53.69 -22.51 -20.31
CA SER A 32 -53.01 -22.70 -19.02
C SER A 32 -51.70 -23.50 -19.14
N ALA A 33 -51.68 -24.52 -20.02
CA ALA A 33 -50.48 -25.32 -20.30
C ALA A 33 -49.42 -24.45 -21.01
N ALA A 34 -49.82 -23.58 -21.94
CA ALA A 34 -48.93 -22.68 -22.62
C ALA A 34 -48.28 -21.67 -21.62
N LYS A 35 -49.07 -21.05 -20.74
CA LYS A 35 -48.58 -20.18 -19.67
C LYS A 35 -47.61 -20.88 -18.71
N LEU A 36 -47.93 -22.11 -18.31
CA LEU A 36 -47.07 -22.89 -17.45
C LEU A 36 -45.73 -23.23 -18.14
N ALA A 37 -45.74 -23.54 -19.42
CA ALA A 37 -44.54 -23.77 -20.20
C ALA A 37 -43.68 -22.50 -20.33
N GLU A 38 -44.31 -21.33 -20.52
CA GLU A 38 -43.61 -20.02 -20.56
C GLU A 38 -42.98 -19.69 -19.19
N ASP A 39 -43.74 -19.86 -18.10
CA ASP A 39 -43.23 -19.64 -16.75
C ASP A 39 -42.07 -20.57 -16.40
N LYS A 40 -42.17 -21.84 -16.80
CA LYS A 40 -41.08 -22.81 -16.65
C LYS A 40 -39.81 -22.32 -17.38
N ASN A 41 -39.93 -21.95 -18.65
CA ASN A 41 -38.81 -21.47 -19.43
C ASN A 41 -38.20 -20.20 -18.82
N ARG A 42 -39.02 -19.29 -18.27
CA ARG A 42 -38.56 -18.06 -17.58
C ARG A 42 -37.79 -18.41 -16.29
N LEU A 43 -38.29 -19.36 -15.52
CA LEU A 43 -37.63 -19.84 -14.30
C LEU A 43 -36.31 -20.53 -14.61
N GLU A 44 -36.27 -21.41 -15.63
CA GLU A 44 -35.03 -22.05 -16.08
C GLU A 44 -33.96 -21.03 -16.46
N LYS A 45 -34.32 -19.99 -17.24
CA LYS A 45 -33.38 -18.91 -17.57
C LYS A 45 -32.90 -18.16 -16.33
N LYS A 46 -33.77 -17.92 -15.35
CA LYS A 46 -33.38 -17.31 -14.07
C LYS A 46 -32.41 -18.19 -13.27
N VAL A 47 -32.68 -19.48 -13.20
CA VAL A 47 -31.80 -20.45 -12.51
C VAL A 47 -30.40 -20.41 -13.15
N ILE A 48 -30.31 -20.52 -14.47
CA ILE A 48 -29.02 -20.47 -15.19
C ILE A 48 -28.28 -19.15 -14.94
N SER A 49 -29.01 -18.03 -14.91
CA SER A 49 -28.37 -16.72 -14.64
C SER A 49 -27.86 -16.60 -13.22
N LEU A 50 -28.60 -17.13 -12.25
CA LEU A 50 -28.19 -17.15 -10.84
C LEU A 50 -27.00 -18.09 -10.59
N GLU A 51 -27.00 -19.27 -11.23
CA GLU A 51 -25.87 -20.18 -11.16
C GLU A 51 -24.58 -19.54 -11.67
N LYS A 52 -24.63 -18.84 -12.81
CA LYS A 52 -23.49 -18.08 -13.34
C LYS A 52 -23.04 -16.97 -12.39
N GLU A 53 -23.97 -16.26 -11.77
CA GLU A 53 -23.63 -15.21 -10.80
C GLU A 53 -22.99 -15.80 -9.52
N ILE A 54 -23.49 -16.91 -9.03
CA ILE A 54 -22.90 -17.64 -7.89
C ILE A 54 -21.48 -18.08 -8.24
N GLU A 55 -21.27 -18.67 -9.42
CA GLU A 55 -19.95 -19.10 -9.86
C GLU A 55 -18.97 -17.90 -9.95
N ARG A 56 -19.43 -16.79 -10.53
CA ARG A 56 -18.62 -15.54 -10.60
C ARG A 56 -18.25 -15.03 -9.22
N ARG A 57 -19.21 -14.98 -8.29
CA ARG A 57 -18.96 -14.52 -6.92
C ARG A 57 -18.04 -15.47 -6.16
N SER A 58 -18.19 -16.78 -6.36
CA SER A 58 -17.29 -17.76 -5.75
C SER A 58 -15.85 -17.57 -6.18
N ARG A 59 -15.59 -17.39 -7.48
CA ARG A 59 -14.24 -17.09 -8.00
C ARG A 59 -13.69 -15.79 -7.40
N MET A 60 -14.49 -14.73 -7.38
CA MET A 60 -14.06 -13.45 -6.80
C MET A 60 -13.74 -13.55 -5.31
N THR A 61 -14.48 -14.37 -4.57
CA THR A 61 -14.20 -14.60 -3.14
C THR A 61 -12.91 -15.40 -2.96
N GLU A 62 -12.63 -16.36 -3.83
CA GLU A 62 -11.37 -17.12 -3.81
C GLU A 62 -10.16 -16.23 -4.16
N ASP A 63 -10.30 -15.37 -5.18
CA ASP A 63 -9.26 -14.41 -5.56
C ASP A 63 -8.94 -13.43 -4.41
N LEU A 64 -9.98 -12.86 -3.78
CA LEU A 64 -9.82 -11.96 -2.62
C LEU A 64 -9.20 -12.67 -1.41
N LYS A 65 -9.51 -13.94 -1.22
CA LYS A 65 -8.89 -14.75 -0.15
C LYS A 65 -7.39 -14.91 -0.42
N ASN A 66 -7.02 -15.29 -1.64
CA ASN A 66 -5.62 -15.45 -2.02
C ASN A 66 -4.83 -14.14 -1.89
N GLU A 67 -5.43 -13.01 -2.29
CA GLU A 67 -4.83 -11.69 -2.12
C GLU A 67 -4.63 -11.35 -0.64
N ASN A 68 -5.61 -11.65 0.20
CA ASN A 68 -5.53 -11.41 1.65
C ASN A 68 -4.46 -12.28 2.32
N ASP A 69 -4.36 -13.55 1.92
CA ASP A 69 -3.31 -14.45 2.42
C ASP A 69 -1.91 -13.95 2.00
N THR A 70 -1.76 -13.46 0.77
CA THR A 70 -0.50 -12.87 0.28
C THR A 70 -0.14 -11.58 1.05
N LEU A 71 -1.12 -10.72 1.32
CA LEU A 71 -0.91 -9.50 2.10
C LEU A 71 -0.52 -9.81 3.55
N ALA A 72 -1.14 -10.84 4.16
CA ALA A 72 -0.79 -11.28 5.51
C ALA A 72 0.65 -11.83 5.60
N GLU A 73 1.09 -12.60 4.59
CA GLU A 73 2.47 -13.08 4.49
C GLU A 73 3.46 -11.91 4.33
N ASN A 74 3.16 -10.94 3.47
CA ASN A 74 4.00 -9.76 3.28
C ASN A 74 4.12 -8.92 4.56
N LEU A 75 3.01 -8.75 5.31
CA LEU A 75 3.01 -8.07 6.61
C LEU A 75 3.91 -8.80 7.61
N SER A 76 3.78 -10.12 7.73
CA SER A 76 4.61 -10.92 8.63
C SER A 76 6.10 -10.80 8.30
N ASN A 77 6.46 -10.84 7.02
CA ASN A 77 7.84 -10.68 6.58
C ASN A 77 8.40 -9.28 6.88
N LEU A 78 7.58 -8.23 6.69
CA LEU A 78 7.97 -6.86 7.04
C LEU A 78 8.13 -6.66 8.55
N GLU A 79 7.25 -7.24 9.37
CA GLU A 79 7.37 -7.21 10.83
C GLU A 79 8.64 -7.91 11.31
N GLU A 80 9.00 -9.04 10.71
CA GLU A 80 10.24 -9.75 11.00
C GLU A 80 11.47 -8.91 10.60
N GLU A 81 11.47 -8.30 9.41
CA GLU A 81 12.55 -7.42 8.94
C GLU A 81 12.70 -6.20 9.86
N VAL A 82 11.61 -5.56 10.28
CA VAL A 82 11.61 -4.42 11.21
C VAL A 82 12.16 -4.84 12.57
N THR A 83 11.70 -5.98 13.11
CA THR A 83 12.17 -6.49 14.40
C THR A 83 13.66 -6.84 14.36
N ALA A 84 14.12 -7.49 13.30
CA ALA A 84 15.54 -7.80 13.11
C ALA A 84 16.39 -6.52 12.99
N SER A 85 15.89 -5.51 12.27
CA SER A 85 16.57 -4.22 12.13
C SER A 85 16.67 -3.48 13.46
N GLN A 86 15.58 -3.41 14.24
CA GLN A 86 15.57 -2.75 15.56
C GLN A 86 16.43 -3.48 16.60
N SER A 87 16.47 -4.82 16.57
CA SER A 87 17.28 -5.60 17.51
C SER A 87 18.78 -5.54 17.22
N SER A 88 19.20 -5.10 16.04
CA SER A 88 20.60 -4.99 15.64
C SER A 88 21.31 -3.76 16.22
N VAL A 89 20.56 -2.75 16.68
CA VAL A 89 21.12 -1.51 17.24
C VAL A 89 20.94 -1.50 18.75
N ARG A 90 22.06 -1.52 19.46
CA ARG A 90 22.10 -1.44 20.93
C ARG A 90 22.09 0.02 21.39
N TYR A 91 21.76 0.26 22.65
CA TYR A 91 21.82 1.60 23.25
C TYR A 91 23.19 2.27 23.06
N GLN A 92 24.28 1.51 23.16
CA GLN A 92 25.62 2.03 22.94
C GLN A 92 25.82 2.51 21.50
N ASP A 93 25.34 1.76 20.52
CA ASP A 93 25.39 2.14 19.10
C ASP A 93 24.66 3.46 18.84
N PHE A 94 23.52 3.68 19.51
CA PHE A 94 22.78 4.93 19.46
C PHE A 94 23.57 6.11 20.05
N MET A 95 24.21 5.91 21.21
CA MET A 95 25.05 6.93 21.83
C MET A 95 26.26 7.26 20.97
N ASP A 96 26.95 6.24 20.43
CA ASP A 96 28.09 6.41 19.54
C ASP A 96 27.69 7.20 18.27
N ALA A 97 26.49 6.93 17.70
CA ALA A 97 25.97 7.67 16.57
C ALA A 97 25.68 9.15 16.90
N ILE A 98 25.12 9.43 18.08
CA ILE A 98 24.93 10.81 18.55
C ILE A 98 26.29 11.52 18.67
N ASP A 99 27.29 10.86 19.26
CA ASP A 99 28.62 11.44 19.45
C ASP A 99 29.27 11.86 18.12
N VAL A 100 29.04 11.08 17.04
CA VAL A 100 29.48 11.46 15.68
C VAL A 100 28.84 12.77 15.23
N VAL A 101 27.52 12.94 15.42
CA VAL A 101 26.82 14.17 15.00
C VAL A 101 27.19 15.36 15.92
N GLU A 102 27.32 15.14 17.23
CA GLU A 102 27.76 16.20 18.14
C GLU A 102 29.22 16.63 17.84
N THR A 103 30.08 15.68 17.43
CA THR A 103 31.42 16.01 16.93
C THR A 103 31.33 16.83 15.65
N TYR A 104 30.50 16.45 14.68
CA TYR A 104 30.26 17.24 13.46
C TYR A 104 29.83 18.69 13.77
N LYS A 105 28.98 18.90 14.76
CA LYS A 105 28.54 20.24 15.21
C LYS A 105 29.67 21.07 15.82
N ALA A 106 30.62 20.38 16.46
CA ALA A 106 31.75 21.03 17.17
C ALA A 106 32.97 21.30 16.28
N VAL A 107 33.00 20.70 15.08
CA VAL A 107 34.12 20.86 14.13
C VAL A 107 34.28 22.31 13.74
N GLY A 108 35.48 22.81 13.90
CA GLY A 108 35.86 24.19 13.55
C GLY A 108 36.45 24.37 12.14
N GLU A 109 37.11 23.32 11.64
CA GLU A 109 37.77 23.30 10.34
C GLU A 109 37.14 22.23 9.43
N PHE A 110 36.96 22.56 8.13
CA PHE A 110 36.25 21.71 7.20
C PHE A 110 36.93 20.33 6.98
N GLU A 111 38.25 20.32 7.04
CA GLU A 111 39.04 19.09 6.88
C GLU A 111 38.75 18.03 7.95
N GLU A 112 38.38 18.45 9.18
CA GLU A 112 38.05 17.54 10.27
C GLU A 112 36.75 16.76 9.98
N VAL A 113 35.89 17.28 9.12
CA VAL A 113 34.62 16.60 8.72
C VAL A 113 34.89 15.32 7.97
N PHE A 114 36.03 15.20 7.26
CA PHE A 114 36.38 14.02 6.48
C PHE A 114 36.53 12.76 7.34
N GLU A 115 36.87 12.94 8.60
CA GLU A 115 36.98 11.84 9.56
C GLU A 115 35.63 11.34 10.09
N LEU A 116 34.57 12.11 9.86
CA LEU A 116 33.20 11.79 10.32
C LEU A 116 32.31 11.27 9.22
N ILE A 117 32.66 11.52 7.95
CA ILE A 117 31.87 11.16 6.78
C ILE A 117 32.45 9.91 6.16
N GLY A 118 31.61 8.91 5.96
CA GLY A 118 31.93 7.71 5.23
C GLY A 118 32.14 8.04 3.74
N VAL A 119 33.39 7.95 3.29
CA VAL A 119 33.72 8.25 1.89
C VAL A 119 33.38 7.01 1.05
N ASP A 120 32.31 7.09 0.30
CA ASP A 120 31.98 6.17 -0.76
C ASP A 120 32.30 6.80 -2.13
N ASN A 121 32.05 6.09 -3.23
CA ASN A 121 32.28 6.57 -4.59
C ASN A 121 31.39 7.76 -4.99
N PHE A 122 30.49 8.19 -4.14
CA PHE A 122 29.51 9.25 -4.41
C PHE A 122 29.68 10.49 -3.53
N THR A 123 30.51 10.39 -2.50
CA THR A 123 30.78 11.52 -1.59
C THR A 123 31.96 12.33 -2.11
N SER A 124 31.77 13.64 -2.20
CA SER A 124 32.83 14.57 -2.56
C SER A 124 32.74 15.88 -1.76
N PHE A 125 33.86 16.51 -1.59
CA PHE A 125 34.00 17.75 -0.84
C PHE A 125 34.38 18.88 -1.80
N GLY A 126 33.71 20.02 -1.66
CA GLY A 126 33.92 21.19 -2.51
C GLY A 126 34.46 22.36 -1.70
N TYR A 127 35.41 23.08 -2.27
CA TYR A 127 35.97 24.35 -1.74
C TYR A 127 35.65 25.50 -2.71
N LEU A 128 35.60 26.73 -2.17
CA LEU A 128 35.32 27.90 -2.98
C LEU A 128 36.42 28.15 -4.02
N ASP A 129 37.69 27.94 -3.62
CA ASP A 129 38.85 28.24 -4.45
C ASP A 129 39.98 27.21 -4.28
N GLN A 130 41.09 27.42 -5.01
CA GLN A 130 42.27 26.56 -4.96
C GLN A 130 43.07 26.68 -3.66
N ASP A 131 42.83 27.71 -2.86
CA ASP A 131 43.45 27.92 -1.56
C ASP A 131 42.69 27.27 -0.42
N TYR A 132 41.70 26.41 -0.73
CA TYR A 132 40.87 25.65 0.21
C TYR A 132 40.03 26.55 1.17
N ASN A 133 39.61 27.71 0.68
CA ASN A 133 38.75 28.58 1.45
C ASN A 133 37.27 28.17 1.36
N CYS A 134 36.54 28.33 2.47
CA CYS A 134 35.09 28.22 2.48
C CYS A 134 34.41 29.52 1.96
N PRO A 135 33.17 29.43 1.42
CA PRO A 135 32.16 28.38 1.70
C PRO A 135 32.50 27.05 1.08
N CYS A 136 32.37 26.01 1.91
CA CYS A 136 32.67 24.63 1.58
C CYS A 136 31.39 23.86 1.44
N SER A 137 31.39 22.80 0.62
CA SER A 137 30.23 21.97 0.42
C SER A 137 30.55 20.48 0.59
N ILE A 138 29.55 19.74 1.02
CA ILE A 138 29.59 18.29 1.09
C ILE A 138 28.54 17.77 0.12
N ASN A 139 28.96 16.96 -0.83
CA ASN A 139 28.09 16.38 -1.82
C ASN A 139 27.95 14.88 -1.54
N PHE A 140 26.76 14.46 -1.22
CA PHE A 140 26.35 13.06 -1.12
C PHE A 140 25.70 12.62 -2.43
N LYS A 141 25.37 11.36 -2.54
CA LYS A 141 24.75 10.79 -3.74
C LYS A 141 23.48 11.52 -4.20
N TYR A 142 22.69 12.01 -3.26
CA TYR A 142 21.38 12.63 -3.52
C TYR A 142 21.24 14.04 -3.00
N THR A 143 22.18 14.52 -2.19
CA THR A 143 22.09 15.80 -1.49
C THR A 143 23.42 16.54 -1.61
N SER A 144 23.34 17.84 -1.86
CA SER A 144 24.49 18.76 -1.77
C SER A 144 24.18 19.80 -0.71
N LEU A 145 25.08 19.98 0.23
CA LEU A 145 24.91 20.85 1.39
C LEU A 145 26.10 21.79 1.50
N ASP A 146 25.82 23.09 1.76
CA ASP A 146 26.83 23.99 2.24
C ASP A 146 27.23 23.63 3.66
N TRP A 147 28.51 23.47 3.92
CA TRP A 147 29.00 23.11 5.24
C TRP A 147 28.77 24.26 6.23
N SER A 148 27.89 24.02 7.16
CA SER A 148 27.48 24.97 8.19
C SER A 148 27.10 24.24 9.47
N PRO A 149 28.06 23.68 10.23
CA PRO A 149 27.77 22.90 11.42
C PRO A 149 27.00 23.67 12.49
N GLY A 150 27.23 24.98 12.58
CA GLY A 150 26.56 25.87 13.54
C GLY A 150 25.06 26.07 13.32
N VAL A 151 24.49 25.60 12.21
CA VAL A 151 23.03 25.66 12.00
C VAL A 151 22.30 24.47 12.63
N VAL A 152 23.03 23.41 12.99
CA VAL A 152 22.48 22.17 13.59
C VAL A 152 22.27 22.39 15.08
N MET A 153 21.03 22.24 15.56
CA MET A 153 20.65 22.52 16.94
C MET A 153 20.49 21.23 17.76
N ASN A 154 19.28 20.92 18.16
CA ASN A 154 18.97 19.80 19.05
C ASN A 154 18.41 18.62 18.28
N LEU A 155 18.73 17.41 18.76
CA LEU A 155 18.08 16.20 18.31
C LEU A 155 16.57 16.27 18.59
N SER A 156 15.75 16.07 17.58
CA SER A 156 14.29 16.08 17.68
C SER A 156 13.69 14.68 17.57
N GLU A 157 14.29 13.84 16.71
CA GLU A 157 13.73 12.53 16.38
C GLU A 157 14.82 11.54 16.02
N PHE A 158 14.58 10.26 16.24
CA PHE A 158 15.44 9.21 15.75
C PHE A 158 14.64 8.03 15.22
N SER A 159 15.19 7.32 14.26
CA SER A 159 14.66 6.04 13.78
C SER A 159 15.80 5.10 13.38
N ILE A 160 15.46 3.82 13.21
CA ILE A 160 16.39 2.79 12.78
C ILE A 160 15.83 2.15 11.54
N GLU A 161 16.62 2.14 10.46
CA GLU A 161 16.24 1.56 9.19
C GLU A 161 17.37 0.67 8.66
N LYS A 162 17.11 -0.61 8.48
CA LYS A 162 18.06 -1.57 7.87
C LYS A 162 19.47 -1.53 8.47
N GLY A 163 19.54 -1.42 9.81
CA GLY A 163 20.81 -1.36 10.53
C GLY A 163 21.50 0.00 10.52
N LYS A 164 20.90 1.03 9.95
CA LYS A 164 21.34 2.41 10.02
C LYS A 164 20.57 3.17 11.08
N ILE A 165 21.21 4.16 11.69
CA ILE A 165 20.60 5.08 12.64
C ILE A 165 20.33 6.39 11.89
N LEU A 166 19.10 6.87 11.95
CA LEU A 166 18.68 8.14 11.40
C LEU A 166 18.41 9.10 12.56
N LEU A 167 19.13 10.21 12.62
CA LEU A 167 19.00 11.24 13.64
C LEU A 167 18.55 12.54 13.00
N THR A 168 17.34 13.01 13.32
CA THR A 168 16.81 14.28 12.83
C THR A 168 17.10 15.37 13.85
N TYR A 169 17.88 16.37 13.42
CA TYR A 169 18.21 17.54 14.20
C TYR A 169 17.44 18.76 13.70
N LEU A 170 16.92 19.52 14.62
CA LEU A 170 16.38 20.85 14.31
C LEU A 170 17.50 21.74 13.78
N THR A 171 17.15 22.64 12.90
CA THR A 171 18.04 23.67 12.39
C THR A 171 17.57 25.05 12.80
N VAL A 172 18.45 26.06 12.69
CA VAL A 172 18.09 27.46 12.94
C VAL A 172 16.86 27.88 12.13
N GLU A 173 16.08 28.85 12.63
CA GLU A 173 14.81 29.27 12.01
C GLU A 173 14.93 29.72 10.54
N LYS A 174 16.09 30.24 10.17
CA LYS A 174 16.33 30.73 8.80
C LYS A 174 16.37 29.66 7.73
N LEU A 175 16.57 28.40 8.11
CA LEU A 175 16.55 27.27 7.18
C LEU A 175 15.13 26.70 7.10
N GLU A 176 14.69 26.34 5.91
CA GLU A 176 13.36 25.76 5.65
C GLU A 176 13.29 24.29 6.04
N SER A 177 14.44 23.62 6.20
CA SER A 177 14.53 22.18 6.46
C SER A 177 15.36 21.87 7.70
N ASN A 178 14.98 20.78 8.37
CA ASN A 178 15.79 20.13 9.38
C ASN A 178 16.79 19.17 8.71
N TYR A 179 17.87 18.82 9.42
CA TYR A 179 18.86 17.87 8.94
C TYR A 179 18.61 16.48 9.53
N GLN A 180 18.50 15.49 8.67
CA GLN A 180 18.47 14.09 9.07
C GLN A 180 19.81 13.46 8.70
N PHE A 181 20.60 13.14 9.71
CA PHE A 181 21.86 12.41 9.56
C PHE A 181 21.55 10.93 9.43
N VAL A 182 22.05 10.31 8.37
CA VAL A 182 21.99 8.86 8.14
C VAL A 182 23.34 8.29 8.54
N LEU A 183 23.37 7.53 9.62
CA LEU A 183 24.59 6.94 10.13
C LEU A 183 24.63 5.44 9.84
N THR A 184 25.80 4.98 9.40
CA THR A 184 26.09 3.57 9.15
C THR A 184 27.31 3.14 9.93
N ARG A 185 27.34 1.85 10.29
CA ARG A 185 28.50 1.25 10.94
C ARG A 185 29.27 0.43 9.90
N SER A 186 30.49 0.82 9.62
CA SER A 186 31.38 0.08 8.74
C SER A 186 32.81 0.10 9.26
N GLY A 187 33.56 -0.95 8.96
CA GLY A 187 35.01 -0.93 9.21
C GLY A 187 35.69 0.00 8.22
N ASP A 188 36.65 0.79 8.68
CA ASP A 188 37.56 1.51 7.81
C ASP A 188 38.32 0.50 6.93
N PHE A 189 38.52 0.84 5.64
CA PHE A 189 39.23 0.01 4.71
C PHE A 189 40.66 -0.31 5.16
N TYR A 190 41.25 0.54 5.99
CA TYR A 190 42.62 0.42 6.50
C TYR A 190 42.71 -0.06 7.95
N ASP A 191 41.75 0.27 8.85
CA ASP A 191 41.88 0.04 10.29
C ASP A 191 40.97 -1.08 10.84
N LYS A 192 40.07 -1.64 10.10
CA LYS A 192 39.12 -2.68 10.53
C LYS A 192 38.34 -2.37 11.84
N THR A 193 38.51 -1.20 12.40
CA THR A 193 37.71 -0.73 13.55
C THR A 193 36.34 -0.34 13.05
N GLU A 194 35.35 -1.06 13.49
CA GLU A 194 33.96 -0.71 13.20
C GLU A 194 33.59 0.56 13.96
N LYS A 195 33.41 1.67 13.26
CA LYS A 195 32.89 2.92 13.82
C LYS A 195 31.66 3.40 13.06
N TRP A 196 30.91 4.30 13.69
CA TRP A 196 29.79 4.98 13.06
C TRP A 196 30.29 6.14 12.19
N TRP A 197 29.66 6.30 11.01
CA TRP A 197 29.96 7.32 10.03
C TRP A 197 28.70 8.00 9.57
N ILE A 198 28.77 9.27 9.20
CA ILE A 198 27.73 9.95 8.46
C ILE A 198 27.81 9.47 7.00
N GLU A 199 26.81 8.72 6.56
CA GLU A 199 26.69 8.25 5.17
C GLU A 199 25.99 9.27 4.29
N ASP A 200 25.01 10.00 4.86
CA ASP A 200 24.22 10.98 4.14
C ASP A 200 23.64 12.00 5.12
N ILE A 201 23.35 13.21 4.63
CA ILE A 201 22.58 14.23 5.37
C ILE A 201 21.41 14.63 4.47
N ARG A 202 20.19 14.33 4.91
CA ARG A 202 18.96 14.61 4.18
C ARG A 202 18.30 15.88 4.70
N LEU A 203 17.65 16.61 3.80
CA LEU A 203 16.84 17.76 4.14
C LEU A 203 15.39 17.29 4.37
N ILE A 204 14.89 17.50 5.58
CA ILE A 204 13.51 17.15 5.98
C ILE A 204 12.76 18.47 6.19
N GLU A 205 11.65 18.65 5.48
CA GLU A 205 10.81 19.84 5.64
C GLU A 205 10.37 20.01 7.10
N LYS A 206 10.41 21.25 7.58
CA LYS A 206 9.87 21.57 8.91
C LYS A 206 8.36 21.46 8.87
N GLU A 207 7.78 20.70 9.79
CA GLU A 207 6.34 20.74 9.98
C GLU A 207 5.92 22.16 10.39
N GLU A 208 4.98 22.74 9.65
CA GLU A 208 4.38 24.00 10.06
C GLU A 208 3.69 23.77 11.42
N ALA A 209 4.08 24.57 12.42
CA ALA A 209 3.42 24.51 13.71
C ALA A 209 1.92 24.75 13.49
N PRO A 210 1.02 23.89 14.01
CA PRO A 210 -0.39 24.14 13.90
C PRO A 210 -0.72 25.49 14.55
N LEU A 211 -1.37 26.37 13.77
CA LEU A 211 -1.84 27.69 14.19
C LEU A 211 -2.86 27.61 15.32
#